data_04212e19ca25ca22a488a41ed38ac0e0
#
_entry.id   04212e19ca25ca22a488a41ed38ac0e0
#
_cell.length_a   1.000
_cell.length_b   1.000
_cell.length_c   1.000
_cell.angle_alpha   90.00
_cell.angle_beta   90.00
_cell.angle_gamma   90.00
#
_symmetry.space_group_name_H-M   'P 1'
#
loop_
_entity.id
_entity.type
_entity.pdbx_description
1 polymer ?
#
loop_
_entity_poly.entity_id
_entity_poly.type
_entity_poly.pdbx_seq_one_letter_code
_entity_poly.pdbx_strand_id
1 'polypeptide(L)'
;MTDKQISKLLDEVIAGITEIKAQFKVEVIKDYEIPPLVNTNTGEHKGFGVKLQLNTRYDYDEAMLTEWKHLLKADEWYISVKRNQLHVTFKVRYKED
;
A
#
# COMPACT_ATOMS: atom_id res chain seq x y z
N MET A 1 -16.54 -8.93 -4.43
CA MET A 1 -16.50 -7.65 -5.17
C MET A 1 -16.57 -7.90 -6.68
N THR A 2 -17.22 -7.03 -7.41
CA THR A 2 -17.22 -7.08 -8.86
C THR A 2 -15.92 -6.49 -9.42
N ASP A 3 -15.61 -6.78 -10.68
CA ASP A 3 -14.42 -6.22 -11.34
C ASP A 3 -14.45 -4.69 -11.35
N LYS A 4 -15.63 -4.11 -11.49
CA LYS A 4 -15.81 -2.66 -11.46
C LYS A 4 -15.48 -2.08 -10.09
N GLN A 5 -15.89 -2.76 -9.02
CA GLN A 5 -15.61 -2.34 -7.64
C GLN A 5 -14.11 -2.47 -7.34
N ILE A 6 -13.46 -3.53 -7.82
CA ILE A 6 -12.02 -3.74 -7.66
C ILE A 6 -11.25 -2.64 -8.39
N SER A 7 -11.64 -2.32 -9.61
CA SER A 7 -11.02 -1.25 -10.40
C SER A 7 -11.14 0.11 -9.69
N LYS A 8 -12.30 0.39 -9.13
CA LYS A 8 -12.53 1.63 -8.36
C LYS A 8 -11.65 1.67 -7.11
N LEU A 9 -11.55 0.56 -6.39
CA LEU A 9 -10.69 0.47 -5.20
C LEU A 9 -9.23 0.70 -5.57
N LEU A 10 -8.77 0.12 -6.68
CA LEU A 10 -7.41 0.32 -7.17
C LEU A 10 -7.15 1.80 -7.50
N ASP A 11 -8.09 2.47 -8.15
CA ASP A 11 -7.99 3.90 -8.45
C ASP A 11 -7.92 4.73 -7.17
N GLU A 12 -8.68 4.38 -6.14
CA GLU A 12 -8.64 5.05 -4.84
C GLU A 12 -7.28 4.87 -4.16
N VAL A 13 -6.69 3.67 -4.28
CA VAL A 13 -5.36 3.39 -3.72
C VAL A 13 -4.28 4.21 -4.45
N ILE A 14 -4.35 4.28 -5.77
CA ILE A 14 -3.41 5.08 -6.55
C ILE A 14 -3.54 6.56 -6.19
N ALA A 15 -4.76 7.04 -6.01
CA ALA A 15 -5.02 8.41 -5.54
C ALA A 15 -4.42 8.64 -4.14
N GLY A 16 -4.50 7.63 -3.27
CA GLY A 16 -3.88 7.66 -1.94
C GLY A 16 -2.36 7.80 -2.01
N ILE A 17 -1.72 7.06 -2.91
CA ILE A 17 -0.27 7.17 -3.12
C ILE A 17 0.10 8.59 -3.58
N THR A 18 -0.67 9.15 -4.51
CA THR A 18 -0.47 10.51 -4.99
C THR A 18 -0.62 11.52 -3.85
N GLU A 19 -1.62 11.33 -2.99
CA GLU A 19 -1.83 12.19 -1.82
C GLU A 19 -0.65 12.14 -0.86
N ILE A 20 -0.13 10.94 -0.57
CA ILE A 20 1.05 10.77 0.28
C ILE A 20 2.24 11.54 -0.31
N LYS A 21 2.48 11.39 -1.59
CA LYS A 21 3.57 12.11 -2.26
C LYS A 21 3.40 13.63 -2.18
N ALA A 22 2.17 14.12 -2.28
CA ALA A 22 1.87 15.55 -2.27
C ALA A 22 2.07 16.18 -0.89
N GLN A 23 2.03 15.40 0.20
CA GLN A 23 2.22 15.91 1.56
C GLN A 23 3.66 16.30 1.85
N PHE A 24 4.61 15.87 1.04
CA PHE A 24 6.04 16.05 1.31
C PHE A 24 6.69 16.86 0.20
N LYS A 25 7.62 17.73 0.56
CA LYS A 25 8.40 18.53 -0.39
C LYS A 25 9.51 17.73 -1.06
N VAL A 26 9.78 16.54 -0.55
CA VAL A 26 10.87 15.67 -0.97
C VAL A 26 10.31 14.30 -1.29
N GLU A 27 11.02 13.54 -2.09
CA GLU A 27 10.60 12.20 -2.49
C GLU A 27 10.75 11.21 -1.35
N VAL A 28 9.66 10.95 -0.63
CA VAL A 28 9.63 9.96 0.44
C VAL A 28 9.38 8.55 -0.10
N ILE A 29 8.62 8.44 -1.19
CA ILE A 29 8.37 7.17 -1.88
C ILE A 29 9.24 7.14 -3.13
N LYS A 30 10.20 6.21 -3.17
CA LYS A 30 11.09 6.05 -4.32
C LYS A 30 10.46 5.23 -5.44
N ASP A 31 9.67 4.23 -5.06
CA ASP A 31 9.02 3.34 -6.00
C ASP A 31 7.86 2.64 -5.30
N TYR A 32 6.95 2.06 -6.07
CA TYR A 32 5.86 1.27 -5.51
C TYR A 32 5.45 0.14 -6.44
N GLU A 33 4.89 -0.91 -5.85
CA GLU A 33 4.32 -2.04 -6.55
C GLU A 33 2.97 -2.37 -5.91
N ILE A 34 2.06 -2.93 -6.71
CA ILE A 34 0.75 -3.35 -6.23
C ILE A 34 0.53 -4.82 -6.60
N PRO A 35 1.23 -5.74 -5.89
CA PRO A 35 1.06 -7.17 -6.16
C PRO A 35 -0.30 -7.68 -5.67
N PRO A 36 -0.87 -8.70 -6.33
CA PRO A 36 -2.11 -9.30 -5.87
C PRO A 36 -1.89 -10.11 -4.58
N LEU A 37 -2.91 -10.12 -3.71
CA LEU A 37 -2.97 -11.02 -2.57
C LEU A 37 -3.77 -12.24 -3.00
N VAL A 38 -3.17 -13.41 -2.93
CA VAL A 38 -3.73 -14.64 -3.44
C VAL A 38 -3.81 -15.68 -2.33
N ASN A 39 -4.93 -16.40 -2.25
CA ASN A 39 -5.03 -17.57 -1.41
C ASN A 39 -4.20 -18.69 -2.06
N THR A 40 -3.13 -19.10 -1.40
CA THR A 40 -2.19 -20.10 -1.93
C THR A 40 -2.82 -21.46 -2.14
N ASN A 41 -3.90 -21.79 -1.43
CA ASN A 41 -4.57 -23.08 -1.56
C ASN A 41 -5.56 -23.12 -2.73
N THR A 42 -6.21 -22.01 -3.03
CA THR A 42 -7.28 -21.97 -4.04
C THR A 42 -6.93 -21.12 -5.27
N GLY A 43 -5.87 -20.29 -5.19
CA GLY A 43 -5.53 -19.35 -6.25
C GLY A 43 -6.45 -18.15 -6.33
N GLU A 44 -7.41 -18.04 -5.41
CA GLU A 44 -8.37 -16.93 -5.40
C GLU A 44 -7.72 -15.62 -4.99
N HIS A 45 -8.03 -14.55 -5.71
CA HIS A 45 -7.58 -13.20 -5.39
C HIS A 45 -8.41 -12.63 -4.24
N LYS A 46 -7.74 -12.21 -3.17
CA LYS A 46 -8.38 -11.68 -1.95
C LYS A 46 -8.21 -10.18 -1.77
N GLY A 47 -7.39 -9.56 -2.58
CA GLY A 47 -7.04 -8.17 -2.46
C GLY A 47 -5.75 -7.88 -3.17
N PHE A 48 -5.04 -6.85 -2.71
CA PHE A 48 -3.72 -6.54 -3.22
C PHE A 48 -2.86 -5.93 -2.12
N GLY A 49 -1.56 -6.02 -2.29
CA GLY A 49 -0.59 -5.34 -1.45
C GLY A 49 -0.21 -4.02 -2.10
N VAL A 50 0.08 -3.02 -1.29
CA VAL A 50 0.68 -1.77 -1.76
C VAL A 50 2.06 -1.71 -1.13
N LYS A 51 3.08 -2.03 -1.91
CA LYS A 51 4.46 -2.08 -1.43
C LYS A 51 5.18 -0.80 -1.82
N LEU A 52 5.53 0.01 -0.83
CA LEU A 52 6.22 1.27 -1.04
C LEU A 52 7.69 1.13 -0.67
N GLN A 53 8.57 1.49 -1.59
CA GLN A 53 9.99 1.62 -1.28
C GLN A 53 10.22 3.04 -0.76
N LEU A 54 10.69 3.15 0.48
CA LEU A 54 10.84 4.44 1.17
C LEU A 54 12.27 4.96 1.07
N ASN A 55 12.39 6.28 1.09
CA ASN A 55 13.69 6.93 1.14
C ASN A 55 14.23 6.86 2.57
N THR A 56 15.38 6.20 2.75
CA THR A 56 15.98 5.98 4.07
C THR A 56 16.55 7.24 4.73
N ARG A 57 16.55 8.36 4.04
CA ARG A 57 17.00 9.64 4.59
C ARG A 57 15.99 10.27 5.54
N TYR A 58 14.76 9.74 5.61
CA TYR A 58 13.67 10.30 6.40
C TYR A 58 13.25 9.30 7.46
N ASP A 59 12.78 9.84 8.58
CA ASP A 59 12.23 9.04 9.66
C ASP A 59 10.73 8.84 9.45
N TYR A 60 10.26 7.64 9.72
CA TYR A 60 8.86 7.25 9.58
C TYR A 60 8.37 6.72 10.92
N ASP A 61 7.34 7.33 11.49
CA ASP A 61 6.77 6.87 12.74
C ASP A 61 5.43 6.14 12.52
N GLU A 62 4.97 5.48 13.57
CA GLU A 62 3.73 4.69 13.52
C GLU A 62 2.52 5.55 13.19
N ALA A 63 2.45 6.77 13.71
CA ALA A 63 1.34 7.69 13.44
C ALA A 63 1.26 8.04 11.95
N MET A 64 2.40 8.30 11.33
CA MET A 64 2.49 8.59 9.91
C MET A 64 2.04 7.39 9.06
N LEU A 65 2.53 6.19 9.39
CA LEU A 65 2.17 4.97 8.65
C LEU A 65 0.70 4.61 8.85
N THR A 66 0.13 4.89 10.01
CA THR A 66 -1.29 4.68 10.27
C THR A 66 -2.15 5.63 9.43
N GLU A 67 -1.73 6.88 9.28
CA GLU A 67 -2.41 7.83 8.40
C GLU A 67 -2.36 7.35 6.94
N TRP A 68 -1.19 6.87 6.49
CA TRP A 68 -1.05 6.33 5.14
C TRP A 68 -1.94 5.10 4.94
N LYS A 69 -2.06 4.25 5.96
CA LYS A 69 -2.96 3.10 5.93
C LYS A 69 -4.40 3.54 5.62
N HIS A 70 -4.87 4.60 6.23
CA HIS A 70 -6.22 5.13 5.96
C HIS A 70 -6.34 5.70 4.55
N LEU A 71 -5.34 6.44 4.09
CA LEU A 71 -5.33 6.99 2.73
C LEU A 71 -5.34 5.90 1.65
N LEU A 72 -4.71 4.75 1.94
CA LEU A 72 -4.62 3.62 1.03
C LEU A 72 -5.76 2.61 1.19
N LYS A 73 -6.71 2.87 2.08
CA LYS A 73 -7.84 1.95 2.35
C LYS A 73 -7.36 0.58 2.82
N ALA A 74 -6.20 0.53 3.47
CA ALA A 74 -5.58 -0.72 3.89
C ALA A 74 -6.10 -1.18 5.25
N ASP A 75 -6.01 -2.49 5.49
CA ASP A 75 -6.40 -3.11 6.75
C ASP A 75 -5.24 -3.21 7.73
N GLU A 76 -4.02 -3.39 7.20
CA GLU A 76 -2.82 -3.54 8.02
C GLU A 76 -1.58 -3.14 7.23
N TRP A 77 -0.47 -2.93 7.93
CA TRP A 77 0.81 -2.66 7.29
C TRP A 77 1.94 -3.36 8.05
N TYR A 78 3.06 -3.59 7.35
CA TYR A 78 4.27 -4.08 7.99
C TYR A 78 5.49 -3.51 7.25
N ILE A 79 6.61 -3.42 7.99
CA ILE A 79 7.88 -2.91 7.46
C ILE A 79 8.82 -4.07 7.21
N SER A 80 9.56 -4.00 6.11
CA SER A 80 10.63 -4.94 5.82
C SER A 80 11.86 -4.20 5.30
N VAL A 81 13.03 -4.74 5.60
CA VAL A 81 14.31 -4.21 5.12
C VAL A 81 15.03 -5.33 4.40
N LYS A 82 15.33 -5.11 3.11
CA LYS A 82 16.10 -6.04 2.30
C LYS A 82 17.17 -5.27 1.54
N ARG A 83 18.40 -5.76 1.59
CA ARG A 83 19.52 -5.17 0.83
C ARG A 83 19.64 -3.65 1.04
N ASN A 84 19.48 -3.21 2.29
CA ASN A 84 19.51 -1.79 2.66
C ASN A 84 18.38 -0.95 2.06
N GLN A 85 17.32 -1.61 1.56
CA GLN A 85 16.12 -0.95 1.07
C GLN A 85 15.00 -1.09 2.10
N LEU A 86 14.39 0.04 2.44
CA LEU A 86 13.28 0.07 3.38
C LEU A 86 11.96 0.01 2.59
N HIS A 87 11.14 -0.96 2.94
CA HIS A 87 9.82 -1.13 2.33
C HIS A 87 8.75 -1.14 3.42
N VAL A 88 7.61 -0.55 3.12
CA VAL A 88 6.39 -0.75 3.91
C VAL A 88 5.34 -1.33 2.97
N THR A 89 4.66 -2.38 3.42
CA THR A 89 3.61 -3.03 2.64
C THR A 89 2.29 -2.84 3.36
N PHE A 90 1.30 -2.33 2.63
CA PHE A 90 -0.07 -2.17 3.12
C PHE A 90 -0.93 -3.23 2.45
N LYS A 91 -1.69 -3.98 3.25
CA LYS A 91 -2.58 -5.01 2.72
C LYS A 91 -3.98 -4.47 2.59
N VAL A 92 -4.49 -4.49 1.37
CA VAL A 92 -5.85 -4.06 1.05
C VAL A 92 -6.65 -5.30 0.66
N ARG A 93 -7.56 -5.71 1.52
CA ARG A 93 -8.39 -6.88 1.27
C ARG A 93 -9.72 -6.47 0.67
N TYR A 94 -10.21 -7.28 -0.26
CA TYR A 94 -11.55 -7.07 -0.82
C TYR A 94 -12.59 -7.24 0.27
N LYS A 95 -13.54 -6.32 0.32
CA LYS A 95 -14.66 -6.41 1.26
C LYS A 95 -15.76 -7.25 0.63
N GLU A 96 -16.26 -8.19 1.40
CA GLU A 96 -17.41 -8.96 0.99
C GLU A 96 -18.67 -8.14 1.24
N ASP A 97 -19.62 -8.22 0.31
CA ASP A 97 -20.89 -7.54 0.44
C ASP A 97 -21.82 -8.28 1.40
#